data_373a3cf6acb1462e71629a35d8f93ecd
#
_entry.id   373a3cf6acb1462e71629a35d8f93ecd
#
_cell.length_a   1.000
_cell.length_b   1.000
_cell.length_c   1.000
_cell.angle_alpha   90.00
_cell.angle_beta   90.00
_cell.angle_gamma   90.00
#
_symmetry.space_group_name_H-M   'P 1'
#
loop_
_entity.id
_entity.type
_entity.pdbx_description
1 polymer ?
#
loop_
_entity_poly.entity_id
_entity_poly.type
_entity_poly.pdbx_seq_one_letter_code
_entity_poly.pdbx_strand_id
1 'polypeptide(L)'
;MPSVTVTVWFDYSCPHSFIGLKRLSELASSLDIEIDRRPFLVRFNSPGFLDRSVVPNNMTGEQFTGRRKPLYSSVLGVVGMDTEPASNRSISTLAIHAATSYAKEHGLDGEFFALASKEYWESGTDLGNLYSIRRLSVATGLNWEQMWPHMESGNYHKGILAQHEAAVIAGITRTPSFKIGSNIHLGTLGF
;
A
#
# COMPACT_ATOMS: atom_id res chain seq x y z
N MET A 1 -3.38 11.65 -27.55
CA MET A 1 -4.57 10.77 -27.33
C MET A 1 -5.01 11.00 -25.90
N PRO A 2 -6.28 10.85 -25.52
CA PRO A 2 -6.62 10.95 -24.11
C PRO A 2 -5.89 9.85 -23.33
N SER A 3 -5.29 10.21 -22.18
CA SER A 3 -4.64 9.27 -21.28
C SER A 3 -5.65 8.23 -20.77
N VAL A 4 -5.21 6.99 -20.65
CA VAL A 4 -6.04 5.92 -20.09
C VAL A 4 -5.86 5.93 -18.57
N THR A 5 -6.93 6.23 -17.81
CA THR A 5 -6.87 6.14 -16.36
C THR A 5 -7.09 4.70 -15.91
N VAL A 6 -6.15 4.17 -15.14
CA VAL A 6 -6.25 2.88 -14.46
C VAL A 6 -6.40 3.13 -12.96
N THR A 7 -7.59 2.88 -12.42
CA THR A 7 -7.79 2.90 -10.96
C THR A 7 -7.27 1.60 -10.36
N VAL A 8 -6.49 1.68 -9.30
CA VAL A 8 -5.97 0.51 -8.59
C VAL A 8 -6.25 0.60 -7.10
N TRP A 9 -6.96 -0.40 -6.56
CA TRP A 9 -7.11 -0.58 -5.12
C TRP A 9 -5.99 -1.47 -4.60
N PHE A 10 -5.29 -0.99 -3.59
CA PHE A 10 -4.08 -1.65 -3.09
C PHE A 10 -3.95 -1.53 -1.56
N ASP A 11 -3.08 -2.37 -1.01
CA ASP A 11 -2.61 -2.26 0.37
C ASP A 11 -1.09 -2.47 0.41
N TYR A 12 -0.38 -1.66 1.18
CA TYR A 12 1.07 -1.78 1.37
C TYR A 12 1.50 -3.15 1.93
N SER A 13 0.65 -3.76 2.76
CA SER A 13 0.91 -5.10 3.33
C SER A 13 0.66 -6.25 2.35
N CYS A 14 0.15 -5.96 1.16
CA CYS A 14 -0.12 -6.97 0.13
C CYS A 14 1.04 -7.08 -0.86
N PRO A 15 1.76 -8.22 -0.92
CA PRO A 15 2.88 -8.41 -1.84
C PRO A 15 2.45 -8.34 -3.32
N HIS A 16 1.26 -8.81 -3.64
CA HIS A 16 0.74 -8.71 -5.00
C HIS A 16 0.44 -7.27 -5.41
N SER A 17 0.06 -6.39 -4.46
CA SER A 17 -0.07 -4.95 -4.72
C SER A 17 1.26 -4.32 -5.06
N PHE A 18 2.33 -4.67 -4.34
CA PHE A 18 3.68 -4.20 -4.63
C PHE A 18 4.10 -4.53 -6.06
N ILE A 19 3.94 -5.81 -6.46
CA ILE A 19 4.31 -6.26 -7.80
C ILE A 19 3.42 -5.64 -8.87
N GLY A 20 2.10 -5.68 -8.66
CA GLY A 20 1.15 -5.18 -9.64
C GLY A 20 1.33 -3.69 -9.92
N LEU A 21 1.54 -2.88 -8.88
CA LEU A 21 1.79 -1.44 -9.04
C LEU A 21 3.16 -1.14 -9.62
N LYS A 22 4.21 -1.91 -9.30
CA LYS A 22 5.52 -1.76 -9.92
C LYS A 22 5.42 -1.97 -11.43
N ARG A 23 4.81 -3.07 -11.88
CA ARG A 23 4.60 -3.36 -13.30
C ARG A 23 3.73 -2.33 -14.00
N LEU A 24 2.64 -1.90 -13.34
CA LEU A 24 1.78 -0.86 -13.90
C LEU A 24 2.53 0.47 -14.05
N SER A 25 3.40 0.83 -13.11
CA SER A 25 4.23 2.03 -13.20
C SER A 25 5.26 1.94 -14.34
N GLU A 26 5.84 0.75 -14.56
CA GLU A 26 6.74 0.50 -15.69
C GLU A 26 6.01 0.65 -17.04
N LEU A 27 4.79 0.11 -17.14
CA LEU A 27 3.95 0.29 -18.33
C LEU A 27 3.53 1.75 -18.54
N ALA A 28 3.16 2.45 -17.47
CA ALA A 28 2.74 3.84 -17.52
C ALA A 28 3.85 4.78 -18.00
N SER A 29 5.12 4.42 -17.77
CA SER A 29 6.27 5.19 -18.27
C SER A 29 6.44 5.11 -19.79
N SER A 30 5.90 4.07 -20.44
CA SER A 30 5.97 3.85 -21.88
C SER A 30 4.66 4.11 -22.63
N LEU A 31 3.55 4.14 -21.90
CA LEU A 31 2.21 4.36 -22.41
C LEU A 31 1.59 5.56 -21.71
N ASP A 32 0.65 6.23 -22.37
CA ASP A 32 -0.08 7.38 -21.79
C ASP A 32 -1.15 6.86 -20.79
N ILE A 33 -0.67 6.35 -19.62
CA ILE A 33 -1.51 5.79 -18.56
C ILE A 33 -1.37 6.66 -17.31
N GLU A 34 -2.51 7.11 -16.82
CA GLU A 34 -2.65 7.73 -15.50
C GLU A 34 -3.03 6.67 -14.47
N ILE A 35 -2.32 6.60 -13.34
CA ILE A 35 -2.59 5.64 -12.27
C ILE A 35 -3.33 6.33 -11.12
N ASP A 36 -4.61 6.01 -10.95
CA ASP A 36 -5.43 6.45 -9.81
C ASP A 36 -5.32 5.45 -8.66
N ARG A 37 -4.40 5.70 -7.73
CA ARG A 37 -4.17 4.84 -6.55
C ARG A 37 -5.22 5.08 -5.50
N ARG A 38 -5.86 3.98 -5.03
CA ARG A 38 -6.90 4.00 -3.99
C ARG A 38 -6.61 3.01 -2.88
N PRO A 39 -6.86 3.38 -1.61
CA PRO A 39 -6.63 2.49 -0.50
C PRO A 39 -7.65 1.35 -0.45
N PHE A 40 -7.15 0.17 -0.05
CA PHE A 40 -7.99 -0.94 0.38
C PHE A 40 -7.30 -1.65 1.54
N LEU A 41 -7.92 -1.62 2.71
CA LEU A 41 -7.32 -2.10 3.96
C LEU A 41 -7.55 -3.61 4.11
N VAL A 42 -6.57 -4.42 3.71
CA VAL A 42 -6.66 -5.90 3.73
C VAL A 42 -6.89 -6.45 5.13
N ARG A 43 -6.43 -5.75 6.16
CA ARG A 43 -6.53 -6.20 7.55
C ARG A 43 -7.52 -5.41 8.38
N PHE A 44 -8.42 -4.66 7.75
CA PHE A 44 -9.37 -3.78 8.43
C PHE A 44 -10.13 -4.47 9.59
N ASN A 45 -10.57 -5.72 9.38
CA ASN A 45 -11.29 -6.51 10.37
C ASN A 45 -10.38 -7.34 11.30
N SER A 46 -9.07 -7.15 11.24
CA SER A 46 -8.16 -7.88 12.13
C SER A 46 -8.12 -7.24 13.51
N PRO A 47 -8.11 -8.03 14.60
CA PRO A 47 -7.98 -7.48 15.95
C PRO A 47 -6.75 -6.57 16.05
N GLY A 48 -6.91 -5.41 16.66
CA GLY A 48 -5.82 -4.44 16.86
C GLY A 48 -5.45 -3.60 15.63
N PHE A 49 -6.20 -3.69 14.52
CA PHE A 49 -5.91 -2.86 13.34
C PHE A 49 -5.96 -1.35 13.64
N LEU A 50 -6.94 -0.92 14.43
CA LEU A 50 -7.12 0.49 14.82
C LEU A 50 -6.45 0.83 16.16
N ASP A 51 -6.11 -0.17 16.96
CA ASP A 51 -5.47 0.00 18.27
C ASP A 51 -4.00 -0.41 18.21
N ARG A 52 -3.11 0.58 18.31
CA ARG A 52 -1.66 0.35 18.35
C ARG A 52 -1.18 -0.28 19.66
N SER A 53 -1.99 -0.22 20.71
CA SER A 53 -1.63 -0.80 22.02
C SER A 53 -1.76 -2.32 22.06
N VAL A 54 -2.49 -2.90 21.13
CA VAL A 54 -2.71 -4.34 21.03
C VAL A 54 -1.87 -4.95 19.88
N VAL A 55 -0.55 -4.81 19.95
CA VAL A 55 0.32 -5.79 19.32
C VAL A 55 0.32 -7.00 20.26
N PRO A 56 -0.22 -8.16 19.87
CA PRO A 56 -0.08 -9.35 20.70
C PRO A 56 1.43 -9.63 20.85
N ASN A 57 1.95 -9.39 22.05
CA ASN A 57 3.35 -9.65 22.40
C ASN A 57 3.76 -11.14 22.27
N ASN A 58 2.83 -12.00 21.87
CA ASN A 58 2.95 -13.45 21.90
C ASN A 58 3.06 -14.09 20.50
N MET A 59 3.05 -13.30 19.42
CA MET A 59 3.36 -13.85 18.10
C MET A 59 4.87 -13.78 17.88
N THR A 60 5.57 -14.83 18.28
CA THR A 60 6.96 -15.03 17.87
C THR A 60 7.01 -15.16 16.35
N GLY A 61 8.02 -14.56 15.71
CA GLY A 61 8.16 -14.51 14.25
C GLY A 61 8.05 -15.89 13.55
N GLU A 62 8.28 -16.98 14.27
CA GLU A 62 8.20 -18.35 13.77
C GLU A 62 6.78 -18.82 13.43
N GLN A 63 5.76 -18.38 14.16
CA GLN A 63 4.37 -18.76 13.86
C GLN A 63 3.82 -18.08 12.61
N PHE A 64 4.40 -16.95 12.20
CA PHE A 64 4.02 -16.22 11.01
C PHE A 64 4.73 -16.71 9.74
N THR A 65 5.95 -17.24 9.87
CA THR A 65 6.78 -17.70 8.74
C THR A 65 6.27 -19.00 8.12
N GLY A 66 5.67 -19.91 8.91
CA GLY A 66 5.29 -21.25 8.45
C GLY A 66 4.19 -21.29 7.36
N ARG A 67 3.26 -20.34 7.35
CA ARG A 67 2.13 -20.32 6.40
C ARG A 67 2.33 -19.40 5.18
N ARG A 68 3.33 -18.50 5.20
CA ARG A 68 3.54 -17.52 4.14
C ARG A 68 4.75 -17.80 3.25
N LYS A 69 5.65 -18.69 3.65
CA LYS A 69 6.84 -19.04 2.87
C LYS A 69 6.54 -19.35 1.39
N PRO A 70 5.54 -20.19 1.05
CA PRO A 70 5.26 -20.50 -0.35
C PRO A 70 4.78 -19.31 -1.17
N LEU A 71 4.00 -18.41 -0.55
CA LEU A 71 3.47 -17.24 -1.23
C LEU A 71 4.57 -16.21 -1.50
N TYR A 72 5.43 -15.98 -0.52
CA TYR A 72 6.55 -15.04 -0.66
C TYR A 72 7.59 -15.52 -1.68
N SER A 73 7.95 -16.79 -1.67
CA SER A 73 8.93 -17.32 -2.62
C SER A 73 8.45 -17.24 -4.06
N SER A 74 7.16 -17.51 -4.33
CA SER A 74 6.59 -17.37 -5.67
C SER A 74 6.53 -15.90 -6.13
N VAL A 75 6.23 -14.99 -5.21
CA VAL A 75 6.18 -13.56 -5.47
C VAL A 75 7.57 -12.97 -5.68
N LEU A 76 8.54 -13.35 -4.85
CA LEU A 76 9.93 -12.89 -4.93
C LEU A 76 10.62 -13.35 -6.21
N GLY A 77 10.39 -14.59 -6.63
CA GLY A 77 10.91 -15.09 -7.90
C GLY A 77 10.44 -14.30 -9.12
N VAL A 78 9.21 -13.79 -9.08
CA VAL A 78 8.65 -12.95 -10.15
C VAL A 78 9.25 -11.53 -10.15
N VAL A 79 9.69 -11.01 -8.98
CA VAL A 79 10.26 -9.65 -8.85
C VAL A 79 11.79 -9.65 -8.98
N GLY A 80 12.42 -10.83 -9.05
CA GLY A 80 13.88 -10.95 -9.06
C GLY A 80 14.51 -10.57 -7.71
N MET A 81 13.78 -10.76 -6.62
CA MET A 81 14.29 -10.54 -5.26
C MET A 81 14.76 -11.86 -4.69
N ASP A 82 16.05 -11.99 -4.42
CA ASP A 82 16.67 -13.22 -3.91
C ASP A 82 16.53 -13.42 -2.39
N THR A 83 15.97 -12.44 -1.69
CA THR A 83 15.86 -12.44 -0.23
C THR A 83 14.42 -12.37 0.25
N GLU A 84 14.10 -13.11 1.32
CA GLU A 84 12.80 -12.97 2.00
C GLU A 84 12.62 -11.51 2.49
N PRO A 85 11.41 -10.93 2.33
CA PRO A 85 11.16 -9.58 2.81
C PRO A 85 11.46 -9.51 4.30
N ALA A 86 12.20 -8.50 4.71
CA ALA A 86 12.56 -8.29 6.11
C ALA A 86 11.34 -8.03 7.02
N SER A 87 10.17 -7.76 6.45
CA SER A 87 8.96 -7.44 7.20
C SER A 87 7.97 -8.62 7.26
N ASN A 88 7.98 -9.30 8.38
CA ASN A 88 6.91 -10.24 8.79
C ASN A 88 5.89 -9.60 9.76
N ARG A 89 5.96 -8.29 9.95
CA ARG A 89 5.15 -7.62 10.96
C ARG A 89 3.74 -7.32 10.45
N SER A 90 2.75 -7.60 11.31
CA SER A 90 1.40 -7.11 11.12
C SER A 90 1.40 -5.60 11.43
N ILE A 91 1.31 -4.78 10.40
CA ILE A 91 1.23 -3.32 10.57
C ILE A 91 -0.18 -2.84 10.23
N SER A 92 -0.60 -1.76 10.89
CA SER A 92 -1.73 -0.98 10.42
C SER A 92 -1.25 -0.10 9.26
N THR A 93 -1.88 -0.26 8.09
CA THR A 93 -1.55 0.52 6.90
C THR A 93 -2.37 1.81 6.79
N LEU A 94 -3.21 2.11 7.78
CA LEU A 94 -4.08 3.28 7.77
C LEU A 94 -3.30 4.59 7.66
N ALA A 95 -2.26 4.74 8.50
CA ALA A 95 -1.47 5.97 8.54
C ALA A 95 -0.64 6.20 7.27
N ILE A 96 -0.05 5.14 6.69
CA ILE A 96 0.69 5.27 5.43
C ILE A 96 -0.24 5.55 4.25
N HIS A 97 -1.45 5.00 4.21
CA HIS A 97 -2.45 5.37 3.21
C HIS A 97 -2.91 6.82 3.36
N ALA A 98 -3.06 7.31 4.59
CA ALA A 98 -3.36 8.72 4.85
C ALA A 98 -2.25 9.62 4.30
N ALA A 99 -0.99 9.27 4.55
CA ALA A 99 0.17 9.97 4.00
C ALA A 99 0.20 9.93 2.46
N THR A 100 -0.15 8.78 1.87
CA THR A 100 -0.25 8.64 0.41
C THR A 100 -1.34 9.55 -0.17
N SER A 101 -2.47 9.72 0.52
CA SER A 101 -3.52 10.64 0.08
C SER A 101 -3.05 12.09 0.09
N TYR A 102 -2.31 12.50 1.12
CA TYR A 102 -1.68 13.80 1.13
C TYR A 102 -0.67 13.97 -0.01
N ALA A 103 0.18 12.96 -0.24
CA ALA A 103 1.12 12.95 -1.36
C ALA A 103 0.41 13.08 -2.70
N LYS A 104 -0.76 12.45 -2.86
CA LYS A 104 -1.57 12.50 -4.08
C LYS A 104 -2.07 13.92 -4.38
N GLU A 105 -2.47 14.68 -3.39
CA GLU A 105 -2.89 16.09 -3.55
C GLU A 105 -1.72 16.98 -4.04
N HIS A 106 -0.48 16.50 -3.87
CA HIS A 106 0.74 17.18 -4.31
C HIS A 106 1.37 16.54 -5.56
N GLY A 107 0.70 15.56 -6.19
CA GLY A 107 1.20 14.87 -7.38
C GLY A 107 2.40 13.93 -7.12
N LEU A 108 2.63 13.53 -5.87
CA LEU A 108 3.79 12.74 -5.41
C LEU A 108 3.43 11.33 -4.92
N ASP A 109 2.19 10.88 -5.12
CA ASP A 109 1.74 9.56 -4.62
C ASP A 109 2.47 8.38 -5.31
N GLY A 110 2.91 8.56 -6.54
CA GLY A 110 3.69 7.55 -7.26
C GLY A 110 5.06 7.31 -6.63
N GLU A 111 5.82 8.38 -6.45
CA GLU A 111 7.14 8.37 -5.83
C GLU A 111 7.07 7.93 -4.37
N PHE A 112 6.06 8.44 -3.64
CA PHE A 112 5.83 8.08 -2.25
C PHE A 112 5.52 6.59 -2.11
N PHE A 113 4.62 6.05 -2.94
CA PHE A 113 4.30 4.62 -2.95
C PHE A 113 5.53 3.78 -3.28
N ALA A 114 6.28 4.14 -4.32
CA ALA A 114 7.46 3.39 -4.75
C ALA A 114 8.52 3.31 -3.63
N LEU A 115 8.84 4.45 -2.99
CA LEU A 115 9.81 4.50 -1.90
C LEU A 115 9.30 3.74 -0.66
N ALA A 116 8.08 3.99 -0.23
CA ALA A 116 7.50 3.35 0.95
C ALA A 116 7.40 1.83 0.79
N SER A 117 6.93 1.36 -0.36
CA SER A 117 6.82 -0.07 -0.65
C SER A 117 8.19 -0.74 -0.71
N LYS A 118 9.18 -0.11 -1.36
CA LYS A 118 10.55 -0.60 -1.41
C LYS A 118 11.11 -0.79 0.00
N GLU A 119 11.02 0.24 0.84
CA GLU A 119 11.54 0.15 2.21
C GLU A 119 10.80 -0.88 3.08
N TYR A 120 9.50 -1.02 2.89
CA TYR A 120 8.73 -2.03 3.60
C TYR A 120 9.17 -3.45 3.21
N TRP A 121 9.29 -3.72 1.92
CA TRP A 121 9.56 -5.06 1.41
C TRP A 121 11.05 -5.43 1.44
N GLU A 122 11.95 -4.48 1.20
CA GLU A 122 13.40 -4.74 1.15
C GLU A 122 14.09 -4.52 2.50
N SER A 123 13.66 -3.53 3.29
CA SER A 123 14.33 -3.13 4.53
C SER A 123 13.55 -3.43 5.81
N GLY A 124 12.30 -3.91 5.69
CA GLY A 124 11.44 -4.17 6.84
C GLY A 124 11.00 -2.93 7.60
N THR A 125 10.99 -1.77 6.95
CA THR A 125 10.55 -0.51 7.56
C THR A 125 9.10 -0.62 8.05
N ASP A 126 8.84 -0.24 9.30
CA ASP A 126 7.49 -0.17 9.86
C ASP A 126 6.74 1.05 9.33
N LEU A 127 5.86 0.83 8.34
CA LEU A 127 5.03 1.88 7.75
C LEU A 127 3.86 2.33 8.65
N GLY A 128 3.63 1.66 9.78
CA GLY A 128 2.70 2.11 10.81
C GLY A 128 3.32 3.14 11.76
N ASN A 129 4.62 3.37 11.69
CA ASN A 129 5.35 4.27 12.57
C ASN A 129 5.43 5.69 11.97
N LEU A 130 5.02 6.71 12.74
CA LEU A 130 5.04 8.10 12.29
C LEU A 130 6.44 8.63 11.96
N TYR A 131 7.48 8.14 12.63
CA TYR A 131 8.86 8.52 12.30
C TYR A 131 9.24 8.03 10.89
N SER A 132 8.87 6.79 10.54
CA SER A 132 9.08 6.25 9.19
C SER A 132 8.30 7.06 8.15
N ILE A 133 7.04 7.37 8.43
CA ILE A 133 6.18 8.17 7.54
C ILE A 133 6.78 9.56 7.31
N ARG A 134 7.22 10.24 8.39
CA ARG A 134 7.89 11.55 8.28
C ARG A 134 9.11 11.47 7.38
N ARG A 135 9.98 10.50 7.62
CA ARG A 135 11.22 10.34 6.86
C ARG A 135 10.94 10.06 5.38
N LEU A 136 9.97 9.19 5.08
CA LEU A 136 9.54 8.90 3.71
C LEU A 136 8.94 10.13 3.04
N SER A 137 8.11 10.90 3.75
CA SER A 137 7.49 12.12 3.23
C SER A 137 8.55 13.16 2.83
N VAL A 138 9.52 13.41 3.71
CA VAL A 138 10.62 14.33 3.43
C VAL A 138 11.49 13.83 2.27
N ALA A 139 11.78 12.54 2.22
CA ALA A 139 12.57 11.94 1.16
C ALA A 139 11.91 12.02 -0.23
N THR A 140 10.58 12.10 -0.28
CA THR A 140 9.82 12.32 -1.53
C THR A 140 9.53 13.79 -1.84
N GLY A 141 10.08 14.71 -1.06
CA GLY A 141 9.93 16.15 -1.30
C GLY A 141 8.72 16.81 -0.64
N LEU A 142 7.96 16.08 0.17
CA LEU A 142 6.85 16.67 0.93
C LEU A 142 7.35 17.47 2.11
N ASN A 143 6.70 18.60 2.39
CA ASN A 143 6.97 19.40 3.56
C ASN A 143 6.24 18.83 4.78
N TRP A 144 7.00 18.20 5.71
CA TRP A 144 6.41 17.59 6.89
C TRP A 144 5.69 18.57 7.81
N GLU A 145 6.17 19.79 7.97
CA GLU A 145 5.56 20.78 8.83
C GLU A 145 4.19 21.20 8.33
N GLN A 146 4.02 21.26 7.01
CA GLN A 146 2.73 21.50 6.38
C GLN A 146 1.83 20.25 6.42
N MET A 147 2.40 19.08 6.25
CA MET A 147 1.67 17.82 6.25
C MET A 147 1.15 17.42 7.62
N TRP A 148 1.93 17.66 8.68
CA TRP A 148 1.65 17.15 10.02
C TRP A 148 0.27 17.57 10.58
N PRO A 149 -0.15 18.84 10.53
CA PRO A 149 -1.50 19.24 11.01
C PRO A 149 -2.63 18.47 10.31
N HIS A 150 -2.47 18.15 9.04
CA HIS A 150 -3.43 17.35 8.28
C HIS A 150 -3.47 15.90 8.74
N MET A 151 -2.31 15.30 9.01
CA MET A 151 -2.22 13.95 9.55
C MET A 151 -2.80 13.87 10.97
N GLU A 152 -2.45 14.83 11.82
CA GLU A 152 -2.90 14.92 13.23
C GLU A 152 -4.41 15.12 13.36
N SER A 153 -5.03 15.87 12.46
CA SER A 153 -6.48 16.10 12.45
C SER A 153 -7.30 14.82 12.29
N GLY A 154 -6.70 13.75 11.78
CA GLY A 154 -7.38 12.48 11.48
C GLY A 154 -8.35 12.54 10.29
N ASN A 155 -8.42 13.65 9.55
CA ASN A 155 -9.34 13.77 8.41
C ASN A 155 -8.96 12.81 7.28
N TYR A 156 -7.66 12.66 6.99
CA TYR A 156 -7.21 11.66 6.01
C TYR A 156 -7.54 10.23 6.46
N HIS A 157 -7.39 9.91 7.74
CA HIS A 157 -7.75 8.59 8.27
C HIS A 157 -9.23 8.28 8.03
N LYS A 158 -10.12 9.24 8.31
CA LYS A 158 -11.56 9.11 8.02
C LYS A 158 -11.82 8.94 6.51
N GLY A 159 -11.10 9.70 5.69
CA GLY A 159 -11.17 9.60 4.23
C GLY A 159 -10.74 8.22 3.71
N ILE A 160 -9.68 7.63 4.27
CA ILE A 160 -9.24 6.27 3.94
C ILE A 160 -10.28 5.22 4.30
N LEU A 161 -10.88 5.32 5.50
CA LEU A 161 -11.93 4.42 5.93
C LEU A 161 -13.15 4.49 5.00
N ALA A 162 -13.60 5.69 4.66
CA ALA A 162 -14.71 5.90 3.73
C ALA A 162 -14.41 5.34 2.32
N GLN A 163 -13.18 5.52 1.82
CA GLN A 163 -12.76 4.96 0.52
C GLN A 163 -12.70 3.43 0.55
N HIS A 164 -12.25 2.85 1.66
CA HIS A 164 -12.27 1.40 1.85
C HIS A 164 -13.71 0.84 1.82
N GLU A 165 -14.62 1.44 2.59
CA GLU A 165 -16.03 1.05 2.61
C GLU A 165 -16.67 1.17 1.22
N ALA A 166 -16.43 2.29 0.52
CA ALA A 166 -16.92 2.47 -0.84
C ALA A 166 -16.38 1.41 -1.81
N ALA A 167 -15.12 1.01 -1.67
CA ALA A 167 -14.53 -0.06 -2.47
C ALA A 167 -15.19 -1.42 -2.18
N VAL A 168 -15.46 -1.73 -0.92
CA VAL A 168 -16.19 -2.97 -0.53
C VAL A 168 -17.59 -2.99 -1.13
N ILE A 169 -18.31 -1.87 -1.05
CA ILE A 169 -19.67 -1.73 -1.66
C ILE A 169 -19.59 -1.90 -3.18
N ALA A 170 -18.53 -1.41 -3.83
CA ALA A 170 -18.30 -1.59 -5.26
C ALA A 170 -17.85 -3.01 -5.66
N GLY A 171 -17.78 -3.95 -4.72
CA GLY A 171 -17.42 -5.35 -4.97
C GLY A 171 -15.95 -5.64 -4.99
N ILE A 172 -15.10 -4.72 -4.52
CA ILE A 172 -13.66 -4.98 -4.34
C ILE A 172 -13.48 -5.87 -3.10
N THR A 173 -12.94 -7.07 -3.30
CA THR A 173 -12.78 -8.07 -2.24
C THR A 173 -11.34 -8.48 -1.98
N ARG A 174 -10.41 -8.01 -2.81
CA ARG A 174 -8.97 -8.35 -2.72
C ARG A 174 -8.09 -7.28 -3.35
N THR A 175 -6.80 -7.34 -3.03
CA THR A 175 -5.78 -6.47 -3.60
C THR A 175 -4.68 -7.27 -4.32
N PRO A 176 -4.07 -6.72 -5.38
CA PRO A 176 -4.54 -5.52 -6.06
C PRO A 176 -5.85 -5.79 -6.81
N SER A 177 -6.64 -4.75 -7.06
CA SER A 177 -7.77 -4.80 -7.99
C SER A 177 -7.68 -3.60 -8.92
N PHE A 178 -8.00 -3.81 -10.18
CA PHE A 178 -7.82 -2.80 -11.21
C PHE A 178 -9.15 -2.47 -11.89
N LYS A 179 -9.37 -1.19 -12.19
CA LYS A 179 -10.48 -0.76 -13.05
C LYS A 179 -9.89 -0.08 -14.29
N ILE A 180 -10.26 -0.59 -15.44
CA ILE A 180 -9.87 -0.06 -16.76
C ILE A 180 -11.17 0.20 -17.53
N GLY A 181 -11.48 1.46 -17.77
CA GLY A 181 -12.78 1.85 -18.30
C GLY A 181 -13.91 1.40 -17.36
N SER A 182 -14.86 0.58 -17.85
CA SER A 182 -15.96 0.01 -17.07
C SER A 182 -15.63 -1.31 -16.38
N ASN A 183 -14.53 -1.96 -16.74
CA ASN A 183 -14.19 -3.32 -16.28
C ASN A 183 -13.40 -3.31 -14.98
N ILE A 184 -13.81 -4.15 -14.04
CA ILE A 184 -13.08 -4.38 -12.78
C ILE A 184 -12.45 -5.78 -12.83
N HIS A 185 -11.16 -5.84 -12.55
CA HIS A 185 -10.36 -7.06 -12.46
C HIS A 185 -9.89 -7.24 -11.03
N LEU A 186 -10.31 -8.32 -10.39
CA LEU A 186 -9.98 -8.64 -8.99
C LEU A 186 -8.74 -9.52 -8.91
N GLY A 187 -7.74 -9.08 -8.17
CA GLY A 187 -6.48 -9.80 -7.99
C GLY A 187 -5.44 -9.45 -9.06
N THR A 188 -4.38 -10.26 -9.11
CA THR A 188 -3.34 -10.10 -10.12
C THR A 188 -3.92 -10.39 -11.51
N LEU A 189 -3.73 -9.46 -12.43
CA LEU A 189 -3.91 -9.75 -13.84
C LEU A 189 -2.86 -10.82 -14.20
N GLY A 190 -3.30 -11.94 -14.79
CA GLY A 190 -2.39 -12.97 -15.27
C GLY A 190 -1.50 -12.36 -16.35
N PHE A 191 -0.21 -12.25 -16.05
CA PHE A 191 0.83 -11.81 -16.97
C PHE A 191 1.64 -13.01 -17.38
#